data_3be77a7f97a98755e7dd791aaa499883
#
_entry.id   3be77a7f97a98755e7dd791aaa499883
#
_cell.length_a   1.000
_cell.length_b   1.000
_cell.length_c   1.000
_cell.angle_alpha   90.00
_cell.angle_beta   90.00
_cell.angle_gamma   90.00
#
_symmetry.space_group_name_H-M   'P 1'
#
loop_
_entity.id
_entity.type
_entity.pdbx_description
1 polymer ?
#
loop_
_entity_poly.entity_id
_entity_poly.type
_entity_poly.pdbx_seq_one_letter_code
_entity_poly.pdbx_strand_id
1 'polypeptide(L)'
;MTLQLRATRIHDEPLIIPNMDGRMGENICNPAVIRVPEWVPNPLGRYYLYFSDHKGTYIRVAFAEHVLGPWRMHEPGVLDISESRFPVVDPPEPPPEERPPWAQHMKGGYMYAHIASPDVHVDTNGRRILMYFHGLLPNGDQATRFAVSSDGLRFDVMEPLLGPPYFRAFERDSYIYTIAWGGAMWRSPRWDKPFSQGPQIVDYDALGGRGEGFRHGETFVVGDTLFVLFTWMGDAPERLRYCTVDLRDEWPNWRASGIHELLAPELPWEGTDLPITTSTMGAERHRVRELRDACVFVDDDMTYLFYCGAGESAIGITRLDVA
;
A
#
# COMPACT_ATOMS: atom_id res chain seq x y z
N MET A 1 -22.08 18.28 7.57
CA MET A 1 -21.38 18.49 6.28
C MET A 1 -20.61 17.21 6.00
N THR A 2 -20.64 16.74 4.78
CA THR A 2 -19.83 15.58 4.39
C THR A 2 -18.41 16.08 4.17
N LEU A 3 -17.42 15.52 4.90
CA LEU A 3 -16.02 15.84 4.72
C LEU A 3 -15.55 15.41 3.32
N GLN A 4 -14.70 16.21 2.71
CA GLN A 4 -14.10 15.93 1.39
C GLN A 4 -12.59 16.01 1.45
N LEU A 5 -11.91 15.22 0.62
CA LEU A 5 -10.48 15.31 0.43
C LEU A 5 -10.13 16.17 -0.78
N ARG A 6 -9.09 16.95 -0.64
CA ARG A 6 -8.47 17.71 -1.71
C ARG A 6 -6.96 17.48 -1.72
N ALA A 7 -6.43 16.99 -2.82
CA ALA A 7 -4.99 16.87 -3.04
C ALA A 7 -4.45 18.13 -3.75
N THR A 8 -3.33 18.63 -3.28
CA THR A 8 -2.65 19.81 -3.87
C THR A 8 -1.17 19.46 -4.06
N ARG A 9 -0.68 19.41 -5.29
CA ARG A 9 0.74 19.18 -5.57
C ARG A 9 1.58 20.26 -4.95
N ILE A 10 2.62 19.84 -4.23
CA ILE A 10 3.57 20.72 -3.51
C ILE A 10 5.01 20.49 -3.96
N HIS A 11 5.19 19.53 -4.89
CA HIS A 11 6.48 19.19 -5.48
C HIS A 11 6.27 18.72 -6.92
N ASP A 12 7.07 19.26 -7.85
CA ASP A 12 6.91 18.98 -9.28
C ASP A 12 7.70 17.76 -9.75
N GLU A 13 8.65 17.27 -8.93
CA GLU A 13 9.50 16.14 -9.21
C GLU A 13 9.19 14.96 -8.27
N PRO A 14 9.45 13.72 -8.65
CA PRO A 14 9.29 12.59 -7.74
C PRO A 14 10.36 12.56 -6.65
N LEU A 15 10.03 11.98 -5.51
CA LEU A 15 10.95 11.81 -4.38
C LEU A 15 11.83 10.56 -4.52
N ILE A 16 11.28 9.49 -5.10
CA ILE A 16 11.96 8.23 -5.38
C ILE A 16 11.85 7.96 -6.88
N ILE A 17 12.98 7.67 -7.48
CA ILE A 17 13.10 7.35 -8.90
C ILE A 17 13.84 6.00 -9.09
N PRO A 18 13.78 5.39 -10.29
CA PRO A 18 14.51 4.16 -10.57
C PRO A 18 16.02 4.29 -10.31
N ASN A 19 16.61 3.19 -9.85
CA ASN A 19 18.05 3.03 -9.74
C ASN A 19 18.76 4.05 -8.82
N MET A 20 18.09 4.54 -7.75
CA MET A 20 18.73 5.40 -6.75
C MET A 20 19.86 4.68 -5.97
N ASP A 21 19.90 3.35 -6.00
CA ASP A 21 21.02 2.53 -5.54
C ASP A 21 21.30 1.39 -6.52
N GLY A 22 22.32 0.56 -6.22
CA GLY A 22 22.72 -0.53 -7.10
C GLY A 22 21.80 -1.76 -7.09
N ARG A 23 20.82 -1.83 -6.18
CA ARG A 23 19.99 -3.02 -5.94
C ARG A 23 18.52 -2.83 -6.30
N MET A 24 17.97 -1.63 -6.14
CA MET A 24 16.50 -1.43 -6.17
C MET A 24 15.85 -1.67 -7.54
N GLY A 25 16.56 -1.43 -8.64
CA GLY A 25 15.98 -1.57 -9.98
C GLY A 25 14.95 -0.48 -10.32
N GLU A 26 13.99 -0.82 -11.19
CA GLU A 26 13.12 0.16 -11.85
C GLU A 26 11.67 0.16 -11.33
N ASN A 27 11.15 -0.96 -10.83
CA ASN A 27 9.78 -1.04 -10.34
C ASN A 27 9.70 -0.54 -8.90
N ILE A 28 8.80 0.40 -8.63
CA ILE A 28 8.67 1.15 -7.38
C ILE A 28 7.20 1.25 -7.02
N CYS A 29 6.77 0.57 -5.96
CA CYS A 29 5.36 0.52 -5.57
C CYS A 29 5.13 0.47 -4.06
N ASN A 30 3.90 0.75 -3.65
CA ASN A 30 3.36 0.58 -2.30
C ASN A 30 4.15 1.35 -1.21
N PRO A 31 4.21 2.67 -1.25
CA PRO A 31 4.85 3.47 -0.20
C PRO A 31 4.16 3.30 1.15
N ALA A 32 4.96 3.37 2.23
CA ALA A 32 4.51 3.52 3.60
C ALA A 32 5.51 4.40 4.35
N VAL A 33 5.05 5.44 5.01
CA VAL A 33 5.92 6.47 5.60
C VAL A 33 5.72 6.55 7.10
N ILE A 34 6.82 6.66 7.84
CA ILE A 34 6.78 7.00 9.27
C ILE A 34 7.72 8.16 9.58
N ARG A 35 7.38 8.92 10.60
CA ARG A 35 8.34 9.72 11.36
C ARG A 35 9.04 8.78 12.33
N VAL A 36 10.37 8.74 12.28
CA VAL A 36 11.17 7.86 13.14
C VAL A 36 10.98 8.28 14.59
N PRO A 37 10.57 7.35 15.48
CA PRO A 37 10.34 7.69 16.88
C PRO A 37 11.62 8.09 17.60
N GLU A 38 11.51 8.99 18.58
CA GLU A 38 12.65 9.50 19.37
C GLU A 38 13.40 8.43 20.18
N TRP A 39 12.76 7.29 20.43
CA TRP A 39 13.44 6.19 21.14
C TRP A 39 14.39 5.38 20.25
N VAL A 40 14.35 5.55 18.92
CA VAL A 40 15.26 4.87 17.99
C VAL A 40 16.65 5.49 18.11
N PRO A 41 17.67 4.73 18.52
CA PRO A 41 19.01 5.28 18.68
C PRO A 41 19.68 5.43 17.30
N ASN A 42 20.31 6.57 17.11
CA ASN A 42 21.09 6.87 15.88
C ASN A 42 20.33 6.57 14.56
N PRO A 43 19.13 7.13 14.35
CA PRO A 43 18.37 6.89 13.14
C PRO A 43 19.15 7.39 11.91
N LEU A 44 18.87 6.81 10.74
CA LEU A 44 19.46 7.26 9.47
C LEU A 44 18.94 8.63 9.04
N GLY A 45 17.76 9.01 9.48
CA GLY A 45 17.08 10.29 9.23
C GLY A 45 15.81 10.40 10.06
N ARG A 46 15.15 11.54 9.96
CA ARG A 46 13.90 11.82 10.70
C ARG A 46 12.69 11.06 10.14
N TYR A 47 12.72 10.71 8.84
CA TYR A 47 11.64 10.01 8.14
C TYR A 47 12.17 8.76 7.47
N TYR A 48 11.38 7.68 7.51
CA TYR A 48 11.59 6.47 6.74
C TYR A 48 10.42 6.27 5.79
N LEU A 49 10.74 6.02 4.52
CA LEU A 49 9.79 5.67 3.45
C LEU A 49 10.09 4.23 3.02
N TYR A 50 9.21 3.33 3.40
CA TYR A 50 9.25 1.92 3.01
C TYR A 50 8.50 1.75 1.69
N PHE A 51 8.98 0.87 0.84
CA PHE A 51 8.34 0.54 -0.43
C PHE A 51 8.86 -0.78 -0.99
N SER A 52 8.31 -1.25 -2.10
CA SER A 52 8.70 -2.54 -2.69
C SER A 52 8.85 -2.46 -4.21
N ASP A 53 9.32 -3.54 -4.79
CA ASP A 53 9.02 -3.94 -6.17
C ASP A 53 7.81 -4.89 -6.12
N HIS A 54 6.93 -4.83 -7.07
CA HIS A 54 5.75 -5.69 -7.15
C HIS A 54 6.09 -7.19 -7.15
N LYS A 55 7.23 -7.54 -7.72
CA LYS A 55 7.79 -8.91 -7.70
C LYS A 55 9.12 -8.97 -6.95
N GLY A 56 9.27 -8.11 -5.94
CA GLY A 56 10.50 -7.93 -5.22
C GLY A 56 10.80 -9.05 -4.23
N THR A 57 12.07 -9.20 -3.93
CA THR A 57 12.58 -10.16 -2.95
C THR A 57 13.01 -9.50 -1.65
N TYR A 58 12.74 -8.20 -1.48
CA TYR A 58 13.02 -7.50 -0.23
C TYR A 58 12.17 -6.22 -0.11
N ILE A 59 11.90 -5.81 1.12
CA ILE A 59 11.30 -4.52 1.42
C ILE A 59 12.40 -3.48 1.50
N ARG A 60 12.24 -2.40 0.73
CA ARG A 60 13.17 -1.27 0.62
C ARG A 60 12.85 -0.21 1.64
N VAL A 61 13.84 0.63 1.97
CA VAL A 61 13.63 1.86 2.73
C VAL A 61 14.52 2.98 2.21
N ALA A 62 13.93 4.14 2.04
CA ALA A 62 14.62 5.41 1.91
C ALA A 62 14.46 6.21 3.19
N PHE A 63 15.40 7.13 3.45
CA PHE A 63 15.41 8.00 4.64
C PHE A 63 15.74 9.44 4.28
N ALA A 64 15.20 10.37 5.06
CA ALA A 64 15.42 11.80 4.89
C ALA A 64 15.29 12.57 6.22
N GLU A 65 15.88 13.77 6.28
CA GLU A 65 15.70 14.71 7.40
C GLU A 65 14.41 15.54 7.24
N HIS A 66 13.95 15.71 6.01
CA HIS A 66 12.73 16.46 5.68
C HIS A 66 11.81 15.59 4.83
N VAL A 67 10.50 15.73 5.04
CA VAL A 67 9.48 14.94 4.34
C VAL A 67 9.52 15.12 2.82
N LEU A 68 9.94 16.30 2.35
CA LEU A 68 10.17 16.58 0.93
C LEU A 68 11.55 16.14 0.42
N GLY A 69 12.37 15.51 1.25
CA GLY A 69 13.71 15.05 0.90
C GLY A 69 14.84 16.07 1.17
N PRO A 70 16.01 15.85 0.59
CA PRO A 70 16.34 14.76 -0.33
C PRO A 70 16.32 13.39 0.35
N TRP A 71 15.73 12.42 -0.32
CA TRP A 71 15.68 11.04 0.12
C TRP A 71 16.93 10.26 -0.32
N ARG A 72 17.42 9.39 0.54
CA ARG A 72 18.57 8.51 0.28
C ARG A 72 18.17 7.07 0.56
N MET A 73 18.65 6.15 -0.28
CA MET A 73 18.39 4.73 -0.10
C MET A 73 19.24 4.13 1.01
N HIS A 74 18.64 3.24 1.79
CA HIS A 74 19.34 2.27 2.62
C HIS A 74 19.43 0.97 1.81
N GLU A 75 20.52 0.80 1.09
CA GLU A 75 20.73 -0.28 0.10
C GLU A 75 20.43 -1.71 0.62
N PRO A 76 20.73 -2.07 1.89
CA PRO A 76 20.39 -3.40 2.40
C PRO A 76 18.88 -3.69 2.40
N GLY A 77 18.02 -2.65 2.43
CA GLY A 77 16.60 -2.79 2.72
C GLY A 77 16.37 -3.10 4.20
N VAL A 78 15.15 -3.56 4.54
CA VAL A 78 14.75 -3.80 5.93
C VAL A 78 14.27 -5.22 6.20
N LEU A 79 13.92 -5.96 5.16
CA LEU A 79 13.47 -7.36 5.23
C LEU A 79 13.78 -8.04 3.90
N ASP A 80 14.54 -9.11 3.93
CA ASP A 80 14.80 -9.96 2.78
C ASP A 80 13.80 -11.13 2.75
N ILE A 81 13.49 -11.64 1.56
CA ILE A 81 12.54 -12.75 1.38
C ILE A 81 12.98 -14.00 2.15
N SER A 82 14.28 -14.24 2.30
CA SER A 82 14.82 -15.36 3.07
C SER A 82 14.47 -15.30 4.57
N GLU A 83 14.15 -14.12 5.09
CA GLU A 83 13.72 -13.89 6.47
C GLU A 83 12.20 -13.78 6.60
N SER A 84 11.47 -13.72 5.47
CA SER A 84 10.05 -13.39 5.40
C SER A 84 9.09 -14.53 5.79
N ARG A 85 9.58 -15.78 5.85
CA ARG A 85 8.78 -17.00 6.00
C ARG A 85 7.84 -17.30 4.82
N PHE A 86 8.03 -16.66 3.68
CA PHE A 86 7.43 -17.01 2.40
C PHE A 86 8.40 -17.83 1.55
N PRO A 87 7.94 -18.50 0.47
CA PRO A 87 8.81 -19.20 -0.47
C PRO A 87 9.90 -18.27 -1.02
N VAL A 88 11.13 -18.74 -1.04
CA VAL A 88 12.30 -17.99 -1.56
C VAL A 88 12.61 -18.28 -3.03
N VAL A 89 11.96 -19.29 -3.59
CA VAL A 89 12.00 -19.68 -5.01
C VAL A 89 10.60 -19.81 -5.53
N ASP A 90 10.42 -19.62 -6.82
CA ASP A 90 9.12 -19.72 -7.47
C ASP A 90 8.56 -21.12 -7.25
N PRO A 91 7.37 -21.25 -6.61
CA PRO A 91 6.70 -22.53 -6.51
C PRO A 91 6.27 -23.03 -7.91
N PRO A 92 6.18 -24.33 -8.11
CA PRO A 92 5.66 -24.86 -9.36
C PRO A 92 4.20 -24.44 -9.58
N GLU A 93 3.85 -24.09 -10.81
CA GLU A 93 2.46 -23.75 -11.14
C GLU A 93 1.54 -24.96 -10.95
N PRO A 94 0.47 -24.83 -10.16
CA PRO A 94 -0.52 -25.90 -10.05
C PRO A 94 -1.29 -26.06 -11.36
N PRO A 95 -1.87 -27.23 -11.62
CA PRO A 95 -2.76 -27.45 -12.74
C PRO A 95 -3.96 -26.47 -12.68
N PRO A 96 -4.56 -26.09 -13.83
CA PRO A 96 -5.59 -25.04 -13.88
C PRO A 96 -6.74 -25.19 -12.89
N GLU A 97 -7.17 -26.43 -12.64
CA GLU A 97 -8.25 -26.78 -11.71
C GLU A 97 -7.91 -26.57 -10.22
N GLU A 98 -6.63 -26.54 -9.89
CA GLU A 98 -6.13 -26.31 -8.51
C GLU A 98 -5.71 -24.87 -8.26
N ARG A 99 -5.77 -24.00 -9.30
CA ARG A 99 -5.40 -22.60 -9.18
C ARG A 99 -6.40 -21.84 -8.32
N PRO A 100 -5.93 -20.82 -7.56
CA PRO A 100 -6.84 -19.94 -6.87
C PRO A 100 -7.80 -19.24 -7.84
N PRO A 101 -9.03 -18.89 -7.42
CA PRO A 101 -10.07 -18.34 -8.31
C PRO A 101 -9.59 -17.17 -9.18
N TRP A 102 -8.77 -16.27 -8.62
CA TRP A 102 -8.24 -15.12 -9.32
C TRP A 102 -7.23 -15.46 -10.44
N ALA A 103 -6.59 -16.64 -10.34
CA ALA A 103 -5.56 -17.08 -11.29
C ALA A 103 -6.06 -18.14 -12.30
N GLN A 104 -7.31 -18.57 -12.22
CA GLN A 104 -7.85 -19.65 -13.08
C GLN A 104 -7.78 -19.32 -14.56
N HIS A 105 -7.90 -18.04 -14.94
CA HIS A 105 -7.84 -17.58 -16.31
C HIS A 105 -6.44 -17.24 -16.81
N MET A 106 -5.44 -17.25 -15.93
CA MET A 106 -4.07 -16.90 -16.29
C MET A 106 -3.39 -18.06 -17.02
N LYS A 107 -2.62 -17.70 -18.05
CA LYS A 107 -1.83 -18.68 -18.83
C LYS A 107 -0.50 -19.05 -18.18
N GLY A 108 -0.28 -18.65 -16.92
CA GLY A 108 0.94 -18.83 -16.17
C GLY A 108 1.59 -17.50 -15.76
N GLY A 109 2.76 -17.56 -15.13
CA GLY A 109 3.56 -16.38 -14.75
C GLY A 109 3.05 -15.62 -13.52
N TYR A 110 2.18 -16.23 -12.71
CA TYR A 110 1.71 -15.67 -11.43
C TYR A 110 2.40 -16.29 -10.21
N MET A 111 3.06 -17.45 -10.39
CA MET A 111 3.80 -18.17 -9.34
C MET A 111 5.24 -17.63 -9.25
N TYR A 112 5.40 -16.42 -8.74
CA TYR A 112 6.72 -15.84 -8.48
C TYR A 112 6.89 -15.56 -6.98
N ALA A 113 7.99 -16.05 -6.41
CA ALA A 113 8.35 -15.79 -5.03
C ALA A 113 8.62 -14.29 -4.84
N HIS A 114 7.84 -13.66 -3.95
CA HIS A 114 7.97 -12.23 -3.69
C HIS A 114 7.48 -11.86 -2.30
N ILE A 115 7.91 -10.70 -1.83
CA ILE A 115 7.32 -9.96 -0.72
C ILE A 115 7.12 -8.50 -1.13
N ALA A 116 5.97 -7.92 -0.76
CA ALA A 116 5.62 -6.58 -1.19
C ALA A 116 4.64 -5.88 -0.23
N SER A 117 4.30 -4.64 -0.59
CA SER A 117 3.26 -3.80 0.02
C SER A 117 3.42 -3.64 1.53
N PRO A 118 4.54 -3.06 1.98
CA PRO A 118 4.70 -2.74 3.40
C PRO A 118 3.61 -1.75 3.84
N ASP A 119 3.04 -2.00 5.02
CA ASP A 119 2.16 -1.10 5.75
C ASP A 119 2.74 -0.93 7.14
N VAL A 120 3.28 0.26 7.45
CA VAL A 120 4.17 0.45 8.59
C VAL A 120 3.57 1.43 9.61
N HIS A 121 3.56 1.01 10.87
CA HIS A 121 2.97 1.75 11.98
C HIS A 121 3.94 1.91 13.14
N VAL A 122 3.75 2.95 13.94
CA VAL A 122 4.51 3.21 15.16
C VAL A 122 3.64 2.89 16.37
N ASP A 123 3.98 1.82 17.10
CA ASP A 123 3.40 1.51 18.40
C ASP A 123 4.22 2.23 19.50
N THR A 124 3.76 3.44 19.84
CA THR A 124 4.42 4.28 20.85
C THR A 124 4.41 3.63 22.24
N ASN A 125 3.32 2.97 22.61
CA ASN A 125 3.18 2.32 23.91
C ASN A 125 4.12 1.12 24.05
N GLY A 126 4.22 0.31 23.01
CA GLY A 126 5.13 -0.84 22.97
C GLY A 126 6.57 -0.48 22.59
N ARG A 127 6.84 0.77 22.17
CA ARG A 127 8.12 1.23 21.62
C ARG A 127 8.60 0.31 20.52
N ARG A 128 7.73 0.07 19.53
CA ARG A 128 7.98 -0.82 18.40
C ARG A 128 7.52 -0.18 17.10
N ILE A 129 8.18 -0.55 16.02
CA ILE A 129 7.74 -0.26 14.65
C ILE A 129 7.18 -1.56 14.10
N LEU A 130 5.95 -1.51 13.60
CA LEU A 130 5.16 -2.64 13.17
C LEU A 130 5.04 -2.60 11.65
N MET A 131 5.12 -3.74 10.99
CA MET A 131 4.96 -3.83 9.54
C MET A 131 4.06 -5.01 9.17
N TYR A 132 3.01 -4.73 8.41
CA TYR A 132 2.35 -5.74 7.58
C TYR A 132 3.03 -5.77 6.21
N PHE A 133 3.14 -6.94 5.65
CA PHE A 133 3.60 -7.16 4.28
C PHE A 133 3.00 -8.47 3.77
N HIS A 134 2.89 -8.61 2.46
CA HIS A 134 2.37 -9.86 1.89
C HIS A 134 3.42 -10.58 1.04
N GLY A 135 3.14 -11.84 0.75
CA GLY A 135 3.93 -12.67 -0.14
C GLY A 135 3.12 -13.83 -0.70
N LEU A 136 3.70 -14.51 -1.68
CA LEU A 136 3.11 -15.67 -2.32
C LEU A 136 3.16 -16.89 -1.41
N LEU A 137 2.08 -17.64 -1.36
CA LEU A 137 2.00 -18.97 -0.74
C LEU A 137 2.30 -20.09 -1.76
N PRO A 138 2.69 -21.30 -1.30
CA PRO A 138 2.97 -22.43 -2.20
C PRO A 138 1.81 -22.83 -3.11
N ASN A 139 0.56 -22.56 -2.72
CA ASN A 139 -0.65 -22.87 -3.50
C ASN A 139 -1.03 -21.77 -4.52
N GLY A 140 -0.25 -20.69 -4.61
CA GLY A 140 -0.52 -19.56 -5.50
C GLY A 140 -1.38 -18.44 -4.92
N ASP A 141 -1.95 -18.62 -3.72
CA ASP A 141 -2.58 -17.51 -3.00
C ASP A 141 -1.52 -16.56 -2.44
N GLN A 142 -1.97 -15.39 -2.04
CA GLN A 142 -1.16 -14.42 -1.33
C GLN A 142 -1.74 -14.17 0.06
N ALA A 143 -0.87 -13.92 1.02
CA ALA A 143 -1.30 -13.67 2.39
C ALA A 143 -0.41 -12.63 3.08
N THR A 144 -0.97 -11.98 4.10
CA THR A 144 -0.27 -11.00 4.92
C THR A 144 0.38 -11.65 6.14
N ARG A 145 1.63 -11.25 6.42
CA ARG A 145 2.34 -11.50 7.67
C ARG A 145 2.60 -10.20 8.41
N PHE A 146 3.02 -10.34 9.65
CA PHE A 146 3.35 -9.26 10.56
C PHE A 146 4.81 -9.35 10.97
N ALA A 147 5.48 -8.21 11.03
CA ALA A 147 6.85 -8.11 11.50
C ALA A 147 7.01 -6.93 12.48
N VAL A 148 7.99 -7.03 13.37
CA VAL A 148 8.24 -6.06 14.43
C VAL A 148 9.70 -5.63 14.41
N SER A 149 9.94 -4.35 14.64
CA SER A 149 11.28 -3.77 14.72
C SER A 149 11.41 -2.82 15.92
N SER A 150 12.60 -2.70 16.46
CA SER A 150 12.94 -1.66 17.46
C SER A 150 13.56 -0.41 16.83
N ASP A 151 14.06 -0.51 15.58
CA ASP A 151 14.80 0.55 14.91
C ASP A 151 14.24 0.94 13.52
N GLY A 152 13.29 0.13 12.98
CA GLY A 152 12.73 0.32 11.65
C GLY A 152 13.62 -0.14 10.49
N LEU A 153 14.79 -0.71 10.77
CA LEU A 153 15.76 -1.15 9.77
C LEU A 153 15.95 -2.67 9.73
N ARG A 154 15.54 -3.37 10.79
CA ARG A 154 15.52 -4.83 10.88
C ARG A 154 14.22 -5.28 11.48
N PHE A 155 13.53 -6.20 10.80
CA PHE A 155 12.21 -6.68 11.21
C PHE A 155 12.24 -8.17 11.51
N ASP A 156 11.74 -8.54 12.68
CA ASP A 156 11.51 -9.93 13.08
C ASP A 156 10.11 -10.36 12.64
N VAL A 157 10.02 -11.34 11.75
CA VAL A 157 8.75 -11.81 11.17
C VAL A 157 8.07 -12.82 12.07
N MET A 158 6.82 -12.54 12.41
CA MET A 158 5.98 -13.41 13.21
C MET A 158 5.43 -14.58 12.38
N GLU A 159 5.21 -15.73 13.03
CA GLU A 159 4.81 -16.97 12.35
C GLU A 159 3.42 -16.95 11.73
N PRO A 160 2.36 -16.41 12.37
CA PRO A 160 1.01 -16.51 11.85
C PRO A 160 0.80 -15.76 10.52
N LEU A 161 0.02 -16.36 9.62
CA LEU A 161 -0.64 -15.62 8.55
C LEU A 161 -1.84 -14.87 9.15
N LEU A 162 -2.01 -13.61 8.76
CA LEU A 162 -3.01 -12.74 9.39
C LEU A 162 -4.27 -12.55 8.55
N GLY A 163 -4.20 -12.70 7.24
CA GLY A 163 -5.31 -12.50 6.33
C GLY A 163 -4.86 -12.37 4.87
N PRO A 164 -5.73 -11.85 3.99
CA PRO A 164 -5.42 -11.65 2.57
C PRO A 164 -4.33 -10.58 2.36
N PRO A 165 -3.81 -10.42 1.13
CA PRO A 165 -2.76 -9.46 0.84
C PRO A 165 -3.24 -8.01 0.87
N TYR A 166 -2.28 -7.09 0.87
CA TYR A 166 -2.47 -5.63 0.76
C TYR A 166 -3.23 -5.01 1.93
N PHE A 167 -2.81 -5.29 3.16
CA PHE A 167 -3.34 -4.61 4.34
C PHE A 167 -2.97 -3.12 4.33
N ARG A 168 -3.96 -2.29 4.70
CA ARG A 168 -3.79 -0.91 5.13
C ARG A 168 -4.61 -0.74 6.39
N ALA A 169 -3.92 -0.66 7.53
CA ALA A 169 -4.54 -0.81 8.84
C ALA A 169 -4.70 0.52 9.58
N PHE A 170 -5.68 0.57 10.46
CA PHE A 170 -5.84 1.64 11.43
C PHE A 170 -6.40 1.08 12.75
N GLU A 171 -6.12 1.78 13.85
CA GLU A 171 -6.64 1.43 15.16
C GLU A 171 -7.88 2.28 15.51
N ARG A 172 -8.95 1.63 16.02
CA ARG A 172 -10.12 2.28 16.58
C ARG A 172 -10.82 1.38 17.59
N ASP A 173 -11.29 1.97 18.70
CA ASP A 173 -12.14 1.29 19.70
C ASP A 173 -11.57 -0.05 20.18
N SER A 174 -10.27 -0.11 20.44
CA SER A 174 -9.53 -1.30 20.87
C SER A 174 -9.48 -2.45 19.84
N TYR A 175 -9.77 -2.17 18.59
CA TYR A 175 -9.58 -3.07 17.46
C TYR A 175 -8.62 -2.48 16.43
N ILE A 176 -7.96 -3.38 15.72
CA ILE A 176 -7.21 -3.06 14.51
C ILE A 176 -8.10 -3.44 13.33
N TYR A 177 -8.38 -2.47 12.49
CA TYR A 177 -9.11 -2.65 11.25
C TYR A 177 -8.16 -2.54 10.07
N THR A 178 -8.47 -3.19 8.99
CA THR A 178 -7.72 -3.04 7.73
C THR A 178 -8.65 -3.22 6.55
N ILE A 179 -8.36 -2.46 5.48
CA ILE A 179 -8.84 -2.82 4.16
C ILE A 179 -7.82 -3.74 3.52
N ALA A 180 -8.28 -4.73 2.77
CA ALA A 180 -7.43 -5.66 2.05
C ALA A 180 -7.77 -5.68 0.56
N TRP A 181 -7.03 -6.43 -0.22
CA TRP A 181 -7.30 -6.61 -1.64
C TRP A 181 -8.76 -6.97 -1.91
N GLY A 182 -9.35 -6.34 -2.93
CA GLY A 182 -10.77 -6.51 -3.26
C GLY A 182 -11.73 -5.61 -2.50
N GLY A 183 -11.25 -4.76 -1.56
CA GLY A 183 -12.07 -3.73 -0.90
C GLY A 183 -12.94 -4.22 0.26
N ALA A 184 -12.67 -5.40 0.81
CA ALA A 184 -13.29 -5.89 2.03
C ALA A 184 -12.57 -5.36 3.28
N MET A 185 -13.35 -5.04 4.32
CA MET A 185 -12.80 -4.75 5.65
C MET A 185 -12.54 -6.02 6.43
N TRP A 186 -11.50 -5.96 7.23
CA TRP A 186 -11.11 -7.01 8.17
C TRP A 186 -10.84 -6.38 9.53
N ARG A 187 -10.95 -7.13 10.62
CA ARG A 187 -10.56 -6.64 11.95
C ARG A 187 -9.94 -7.74 12.82
N SER A 188 -9.10 -7.30 13.74
CA SER A 188 -8.47 -8.13 14.77
C SER A 188 -8.47 -7.38 16.12
N PRO A 189 -8.50 -8.07 17.27
CA PRO A 189 -8.32 -7.42 18.56
C PRO A 189 -6.90 -6.95 18.82
N ARG A 190 -5.93 -7.34 18.00
CA ARG A 190 -4.49 -7.03 18.16
C ARG A 190 -3.77 -7.01 16.82
N TRP A 191 -2.68 -6.24 16.73
CA TRP A 191 -1.82 -6.14 15.55
C TRP A 191 -1.27 -7.49 15.07
N ASP A 192 -0.97 -8.42 16.00
CA ASP A 192 -0.28 -9.69 15.78
C ASP A 192 -1.20 -10.91 15.70
N LYS A 193 -2.49 -10.73 15.57
CA LYS A 193 -3.48 -11.83 15.50
C LYS A 193 -4.17 -11.89 14.15
N PRO A 194 -4.61 -13.08 13.71
CA PRO A 194 -5.40 -13.22 12.50
C PRO A 194 -6.64 -12.32 12.52
N PHE A 195 -6.94 -11.76 11.36
CA PHE A 195 -8.09 -10.89 11.15
C PHE A 195 -9.31 -11.69 10.72
N SER A 196 -10.47 -11.25 11.17
CA SER A 196 -11.77 -11.77 10.74
C SER A 196 -12.34 -10.87 9.66
N GLN A 197 -12.86 -11.48 8.59
CA GLN A 197 -13.51 -10.76 7.51
C GLN A 197 -14.80 -10.10 7.98
N GLY A 198 -15.03 -8.91 7.51
CA GLY A 198 -16.22 -8.09 7.73
C GLY A 198 -16.92 -7.67 6.44
N PRO A 199 -17.49 -6.47 6.41
CA PRO A 199 -18.25 -6.04 5.25
C PRO A 199 -17.37 -5.76 4.04
N GLN A 200 -17.93 -6.03 2.85
CA GLN A 200 -17.43 -5.49 1.59
C GLN A 200 -17.85 -4.01 1.54
N ILE A 201 -16.91 -3.09 1.73
CA ILE A 201 -17.24 -1.66 1.77
C ILE A 201 -17.11 -1.00 0.39
N VAL A 202 -16.16 -1.42 -0.42
CA VAL A 202 -16.05 -0.98 -1.80
C VAL A 202 -16.61 -2.09 -2.68
N ASP A 203 -17.92 -1.99 -2.96
CA ASP A 203 -18.61 -2.87 -3.89
C ASP A 203 -18.54 -2.24 -5.28
N TYR A 204 -17.75 -2.87 -6.13
CA TYR A 204 -17.48 -2.41 -7.49
C TYR A 204 -18.76 -2.21 -8.31
N ASP A 205 -19.64 -3.22 -8.32
CA ASP A 205 -20.85 -3.20 -9.13
C ASP A 205 -21.87 -2.19 -8.60
N ALA A 206 -22.06 -2.15 -7.27
CA ALA A 206 -22.98 -1.22 -6.61
C ALA A 206 -22.56 0.26 -6.76
N LEU A 207 -21.25 0.52 -6.90
CA LEU A 207 -20.72 1.87 -7.08
C LEU A 207 -20.58 2.28 -8.56
N GLY A 208 -21.08 1.46 -9.49
CA GLY A 208 -21.10 1.76 -10.92
C GLY A 208 -19.72 1.69 -11.59
N GLY A 209 -18.83 0.89 -11.03
CA GLY A 209 -17.50 0.67 -11.59
C GLY A 209 -17.54 -0.01 -12.95
N ARG A 210 -16.47 0.18 -13.72
CA ARG A 210 -16.26 -0.47 -15.00
C ARG A 210 -14.81 -0.93 -15.07
N GLY A 211 -14.57 -2.20 -15.41
CA GLY A 211 -13.23 -2.78 -15.52
C GLY A 211 -12.99 -3.91 -14.51
N GLU A 212 -11.73 -4.09 -14.09
CA GLU A 212 -11.31 -5.26 -13.30
C GLU A 212 -11.41 -5.08 -11.77
N GLY A 213 -11.78 -3.87 -11.30
CA GLY A 213 -12.13 -3.63 -9.91
C GLY A 213 -11.07 -2.94 -9.05
N PHE A 214 -11.28 -3.01 -7.73
CA PHE A 214 -10.48 -2.37 -6.70
C PHE A 214 -9.04 -2.91 -6.68
N ARG A 215 -8.05 -2.02 -6.79
CA ARG A 215 -6.65 -2.42 -6.77
C ARG A 215 -6.10 -2.42 -5.34
N HIS A 216 -5.50 -1.35 -4.93
CA HIS A 216 -4.94 -1.17 -3.59
C HIS A 216 -5.69 -0.07 -2.86
N GLY A 217 -5.95 -0.27 -1.58
CA GLY A 217 -6.57 0.73 -0.73
C GLY A 217 -5.55 1.40 0.18
N GLU A 218 -5.92 2.56 0.68
CA GLU A 218 -5.31 3.24 1.80
C GLU A 218 -6.42 3.72 2.73
N THR A 219 -6.16 3.78 4.02
CA THR A 219 -7.13 4.18 5.04
C THR A 219 -6.70 5.44 5.76
N PHE A 220 -7.61 6.40 5.89
CA PHE A 220 -7.37 7.64 6.62
C PHE A 220 -8.60 8.03 7.44
N VAL A 221 -8.44 8.15 8.75
CA VAL A 221 -9.55 8.42 9.67
C VAL A 221 -9.50 9.86 10.16
N VAL A 222 -10.63 10.57 10.04
CA VAL A 222 -10.83 11.92 10.58
C VAL A 222 -12.11 11.93 11.39
N GLY A 223 -11.98 11.98 12.70
CA GLY A 223 -13.14 11.85 13.62
C GLY A 223 -13.87 10.53 13.42
N ASP A 224 -15.12 10.59 13.01
CA ASP A 224 -15.95 9.41 12.74
C ASP A 224 -16.05 9.07 11.24
N THR A 225 -15.24 9.69 10.42
CA THR A 225 -15.20 9.40 8.97
C THR A 225 -13.94 8.63 8.62
N LEU A 226 -14.10 7.45 8.04
CA LEU A 226 -13.03 6.73 7.36
C LEU A 226 -13.03 7.12 5.89
N PHE A 227 -11.92 7.66 5.42
CA PHE A 227 -11.63 7.78 4.00
C PHE A 227 -10.90 6.51 3.53
N VAL A 228 -11.36 5.93 2.45
CA VAL A 228 -10.67 4.86 1.74
C VAL A 228 -10.23 5.42 0.41
N LEU A 229 -8.90 5.56 0.25
CA LEU A 229 -8.31 5.98 -1.01
C LEU A 229 -7.94 4.73 -1.80
N PHE A 230 -8.14 4.73 -3.11
CA PHE A 230 -7.89 3.56 -3.95
C PHE A 230 -7.74 3.94 -5.42
N THR A 231 -7.31 2.97 -6.23
CA THR A 231 -7.35 3.06 -7.67
C THR A 231 -8.21 1.94 -8.27
N TRP A 232 -8.62 2.12 -9.51
CA TRP A 232 -9.53 1.21 -10.18
C TRP A 232 -8.86 0.59 -11.41
N MET A 233 -8.68 -0.73 -11.40
CA MET A 233 -8.27 -1.47 -12.59
C MET A 233 -9.34 -1.35 -13.66
N GLY A 234 -8.92 -1.05 -14.90
CA GLY A 234 -9.82 -0.75 -16.01
C GLY A 234 -10.09 0.74 -16.24
N ASP A 235 -9.58 1.63 -15.37
CA ASP A 235 -9.61 3.08 -15.65
C ASP A 235 -8.66 3.44 -16.81
N ALA A 236 -8.98 4.53 -17.50
CA ALA A 236 -8.18 5.09 -18.58
C ALA A 236 -8.11 6.63 -18.47
N PRO A 237 -7.05 7.21 -17.89
CA PRO A 237 -5.94 6.58 -17.16
C PRO A 237 -6.36 6.13 -15.76
N GLU A 238 -5.60 5.19 -15.15
CA GLU A 238 -5.76 4.87 -13.74
C GLU A 238 -5.39 6.07 -12.87
N ARG A 239 -6.21 6.34 -11.83
CA ARG A 239 -6.15 7.54 -11.01
C ARG A 239 -6.55 7.26 -9.57
N LEU A 240 -6.11 8.11 -8.65
CA LEU A 240 -6.50 8.02 -7.25
C LEU A 240 -7.93 8.51 -7.05
N ARG A 241 -8.71 7.72 -6.36
CA ARG A 241 -10.08 7.97 -5.95
C ARG A 241 -10.22 7.81 -4.45
N TYR A 242 -11.32 8.26 -3.90
CA TYR A 242 -11.69 7.95 -2.52
C TYR A 242 -13.20 7.78 -2.37
N CYS A 243 -13.59 7.07 -1.35
CA CYS A 243 -14.92 7.05 -0.79
C CYS A 243 -14.85 7.27 0.72
N THR A 244 -16.00 7.45 1.37
CA THR A 244 -16.10 7.62 2.82
C THR A 244 -16.98 6.55 3.45
N VAL A 245 -16.68 6.20 4.71
CA VAL A 245 -17.49 5.31 5.53
C VAL A 245 -17.77 6.00 6.86
N ASP A 246 -19.02 5.98 7.31
CA ASP A 246 -19.40 6.48 8.64
C ASP A 246 -19.06 5.42 9.69
N LEU A 247 -18.10 5.74 10.56
CA LEU A 247 -17.63 4.83 11.61
C LEU A 247 -18.52 4.83 12.86
N ARG A 248 -19.59 5.64 12.90
CA ARG A 248 -20.60 5.62 13.98
C ARG A 248 -21.53 4.43 13.85
N ASP A 249 -21.68 3.91 12.65
CA ASP A 249 -22.40 2.66 12.43
C ASP A 249 -21.67 1.49 13.05
N GLU A 250 -22.40 0.45 13.42
CA GLU A 250 -21.79 -0.82 13.81
C GLU A 250 -20.99 -1.40 12.64
N TRP A 251 -19.81 -1.90 12.91
CA TRP A 251 -18.86 -2.33 11.88
C TRP A 251 -19.41 -3.31 10.81
N PRO A 252 -20.34 -4.24 11.10
CA PRO A 252 -20.93 -5.08 10.05
C PRO A 252 -21.77 -4.29 9.03
N ASN A 253 -22.16 -3.07 9.39
CA ASN A 253 -23.00 -2.19 8.58
C ASN A 253 -22.19 -1.13 7.80
N TRP A 254 -20.88 -1.10 7.98
CA TRP A 254 -20.05 -0.13 7.26
C TRP A 254 -20.21 -0.30 5.75
N ARG A 255 -20.46 0.81 5.06
CA ARG A 255 -20.67 0.88 3.61
C ARG A 255 -20.02 2.16 3.10
N ALA A 256 -19.40 2.06 1.93
CA ALA A 256 -18.89 3.25 1.26
C ALA A 256 -20.04 4.14 0.77
N SER A 257 -19.85 5.46 0.91
CA SER A 257 -20.70 6.48 0.31
C SER A 257 -19.95 7.14 -0.84
N GLY A 258 -20.53 7.17 -2.02
CA GLY A 258 -20.02 7.89 -3.19
C GLY A 258 -18.54 7.64 -3.53
N ILE A 259 -18.19 7.70 -4.78
CA ILE A 259 -16.80 7.66 -5.22
C ILE A 259 -16.44 9.03 -5.80
N HIS A 260 -15.32 9.58 -5.34
CA HIS A 260 -14.79 10.86 -5.77
C HIS A 260 -13.41 10.68 -6.39
N GLU A 261 -13.13 11.41 -7.45
CA GLU A 261 -11.78 11.55 -7.97
C GLU A 261 -10.96 12.43 -7.01
N LEU A 262 -9.72 12.01 -6.72
CA LEU A 262 -8.81 12.74 -5.86
C LEU A 262 -7.65 13.34 -6.66
N LEU A 263 -6.99 12.54 -7.50
CA LEU A 263 -5.81 12.94 -8.23
C LEU A 263 -5.69 12.12 -9.53
N ALA A 264 -5.47 12.81 -10.64
CA ALA A 264 -5.18 12.21 -11.95
C ALA A 264 -3.78 12.60 -12.43
N PRO A 265 -3.16 11.88 -13.38
CA PRO A 265 -1.84 12.22 -13.91
C PRO A 265 -1.81 13.60 -14.58
N GLU A 266 -0.96 14.51 -14.10
CA GLU A 266 -0.80 15.88 -14.63
C GLU A 266 0.67 16.27 -14.88
N LEU A 267 1.63 15.60 -14.22
CA LEU A 267 3.05 15.89 -14.35
C LEU A 267 3.76 14.89 -15.30
N PRO A 268 4.87 15.29 -15.96
CA PRO A 268 5.60 14.38 -16.86
C PRO A 268 6.05 13.08 -16.18
N TRP A 269 6.50 13.13 -14.92
CA TRP A 269 6.91 11.94 -14.19
C TRP A 269 5.73 11.02 -13.82
N GLU A 270 4.49 11.51 -13.87
CA GLU A 270 3.26 10.74 -13.71
C GLU A 270 2.82 10.08 -15.04
N GLY A 271 3.59 10.25 -16.11
CA GLY A 271 3.35 9.64 -17.41
C GLY A 271 2.48 10.45 -18.37
N THR A 272 2.33 11.78 -18.18
CA THR A 272 1.50 12.60 -19.08
C THR A 272 2.07 12.73 -20.50
N ASP A 273 3.35 12.43 -20.67
CA ASP A 273 4.04 12.30 -21.95
C ASP A 273 3.69 11.02 -22.74
N LEU A 274 2.92 10.12 -22.11
CA LEU A 274 2.54 8.81 -22.65
C LEU A 274 1.05 8.77 -23.04
N PRO A 275 0.67 7.88 -23.96
CA PRO A 275 -0.73 7.72 -24.33
C PRO A 275 -1.58 7.25 -23.13
N ILE A 276 -2.86 7.64 -23.14
CA ILE A 276 -3.84 7.09 -22.22
C ILE A 276 -4.15 5.64 -22.65
N THR A 277 -3.97 4.72 -21.74
CA THR A 277 -4.30 3.30 -21.90
C THR A 277 -5.22 2.84 -20.78
N THR A 278 -5.97 1.77 -21.01
CA THR A 278 -6.76 1.11 -19.96
C THR A 278 -5.83 0.32 -19.07
N SER A 279 -5.89 0.56 -17.77
CA SER A 279 -5.09 -0.16 -16.80
C SER A 279 -5.54 -1.62 -16.67
N THR A 280 -4.60 -2.50 -16.35
CA THR A 280 -4.82 -3.94 -16.20
C THR A 280 -4.33 -4.46 -14.85
N MET A 281 -4.76 -5.65 -14.48
CA MET A 281 -4.30 -6.33 -13.27
C MET A 281 -2.81 -6.70 -13.38
N GLY A 282 -2.10 -6.61 -12.25
CA GLY A 282 -0.71 -7.04 -12.10
C GLY A 282 0.29 -5.91 -12.14
N ALA A 283 1.58 -6.30 -12.14
CA ALA A 283 2.72 -5.38 -12.12
C ALA A 283 2.83 -4.61 -13.45
N GLU A 284 3.07 -3.31 -13.34
CA GLU A 284 3.45 -2.52 -14.50
C GLU A 284 4.98 -2.40 -14.57
N ARG A 285 5.57 -2.92 -15.66
CA ARG A 285 7.02 -2.97 -15.85
C ARG A 285 7.57 -1.80 -16.67
N HIS A 286 6.68 -1.02 -17.26
CA HIS A 286 7.03 0.12 -18.10
C HIS A 286 6.34 1.37 -17.57
N ARG A 287 6.85 2.52 -17.94
CA ARG A 287 6.14 3.77 -17.66
C ARG A 287 4.83 3.82 -18.45
N VAL A 288 3.74 4.08 -17.73
CA VAL A 288 2.39 4.26 -18.26
C VAL A 288 1.77 5.52 -17.64
N ARG A 289 0.75 6.07 -18.25
CA ARG A 289 0.06 7.25 -17.70
C ARG A 289 -0.94 6.83 -16.62
N GLU A 290 -0.44 6.53 -15.43
CA GLU A 290 -1.23 6.02 -14.30
C GLU A 290 -0.70 6.50 -12.96
N LEU A 291 -1.62 6.71 -11.98
CA LEU A 291 -1.30 6.87 -10.57
C LEU A 291 -1.81 5.66 -9.79
N ARG A 292 -0.99 5.18 -8.85
CA ARG A 292 -1.28 3.99 -8.02
C ARG A 292 -0.84 4.19 -6.57
N ASP A 293 -1.19 3.25 -5.71
CA ASP A 293 -0.60 2.99 -4.39
C ASP A 293 -0.50 4.22 -3.47
N ALA A 294 -1.65 4.71 -3.06
CA ALA A 294 -1.74 5.79 -2.08
C ALA A 294 -1.17 5.39 -0.71
N CYS A 295 -0.53 6.35 -0.03
CA CYS A 295 -0.18 6.28 1.39
C CYS A 295 -0.41 7.66 2.03
N VAL A 296 -1.29 7.74 3.00
CA VAL A 296 -1.52 8.97 3.77
C VAL A 296 -0.57 9.03 4.96
N PHE A 297 0.10 10.16 5.10
CA PHE A 297 1.02 10.40 6.20
C PHE A 297 0.69 11.71 6.91
N VAL A 298 0.43 11.66 8.20
CA VAL A 298 0.17 12.83 9.05
C VAL A 298 1.44 13.17 9.81
N ASP A 299 1.93 14.40 9.64
CA ASP A 299 3.11 14.92 10.33
C ASP A 299 2.80 16.30 10.93
N ASP A 300 2.74 16.36 12.24
CA ASP A 300 2.29 17.52 13.01
C ASP A 300 0.93 18.03 12.49
N ASP A 301 0.85 19.26 11.96
CA ASP A 301 -0.40 19.86 11.44
C ASP A 301 -0.62 19.62 9.93
N MET A 302 0.25 18.85 9.29
CA MET A 302 0.20 18.62 7.85
C MET A 302 -0.15 17.19 7.53
N THR A 303 -1.04 17.01 6.57
CA THR A 303 -1.33 15.70 6.00
C THR A 303 -0.76 15.64 4.58
N TYR A 304 -0.02 14.58 4.31
CA TYR A 304 0.60 14.30 3.03
C TYR A 304 0.01 13.04 2.41
N LEU A 305 0.00 13.01 1.10
CA LEU A 305 -0.33 11.84 0.30
C LEU A 305 0.88 11.48 -0.55
N PHE A 306 1.49 10.34 -0.28
CA PHE A 306 2.48 9.70 -1.15
C PHE A 306 1.76 8.79 -2.13
N TYR A 307 2.27 8.69 -3.35
CA TYR A 307 1.64 7.87 -4.39
C TYR A 307 2.65 7.48 -5.47
N CYS A 308 2.36 6.41 -6.17
CA CYS A 308 3.15 5.97 -7.32
C CYS A 308 2.67 6.67 -8.59
N GLY A 309 3.62 7.11 -9.40
CA GLY A 309 3.39 7.73 -10.71
C GLY A 309 4.03 6.96 -11.85
N ALA A 310 3.56 7.23 -13.06
CA ALA A 310 3.88 6.50 -14.28
C ALA A 310 3.75 4.97 -14.10
N GLY A 311 2.63 4.55 -13.50
CA GLY A 311 2.41 3.19 -13.05
C GLY A 311 3.19 2.92 -11.75
N GLU A 312 4.20 2.07 -11.81
CA GLU A 312 5.06 1.69 -10.67
C GLU A 312 6.51 2.14 -10.91
N SER A 313 6.71 3.39 -11.38
CA SER A 313 8.03 3.89 -11.81
C SER A 313 8.61 4.99 -10.94
N ALA A 314 7.83 5.59 -10.03
CA ALA A 314 8.31 6.64 -9.14
C ALA A 314 7.36 6.82 -7.96
N ILE A 315 7.84 7.42 -6.87
CA ILE A 315 7.00 7.88 -5.75
C ILE A 315 7.09 9.39 -5.64
N GLY A 316 5.95 10.06 -5.62
CA GLY A 316 5.84 11.48 -5.36
C GLY A 316 5.01 11.79 -4.12
N ILE A 317 4.83 13.09 -3.86
CA ILE A 317 4.14 13.62 -2.68
C ILE A 317 3.22 14.77 -3.05
N THR A 318 2.08 14.86 -2.38
CA THR A 318 1.18 16.01 -2.43
C THR A 318 0.63 16.31 -1.04
N ARG A 319 0.14 17.52 -0.81
CA ARG A 319 -0.61 17.86 0.39
C ARG A 319 -2.03 17.34 0.26
N LEU A 320 -2.57 16.80 1.36
CA LEU A 320 -3.94 16.34 1.47
C LEU A 320 -4.67 17.21 2.49
N ASP A 321 -5.69 17.91 2.05
CA ASP A 321 -6.54 18.75 2.89
C ASP A 321 -7.90 18.06 3.09
N VAL A 322 -8.48 18.20 4.30
CA VAL A 322 -9.84 17.79 4.62
C VAL A 322 -10.70 19.03 4.74
N ALA A 323 -11.76 19.17 3.94
CA ALA A 323 -12.64 20.32 3.87
C ALA A 323 -14.09 19.99 4.27
#